data_b9c4f0ba2e0fab7ab6fddd3a64f86165
#
_entry.id   b9c4f0ba2e0fab7ab6fddd3a64f86165
#
_cell.length_a   1.000
_cell.length_b   1.000
_cell.length_c   1.000
_cell.angle_alpha   90.00
_cell.angle_beta   90.00
_cell.angle_gamma   90.00
#
_symmetry.space_group_name_H-M   'P 1'
#
loop_
_entity.id
_entity.type
_entity.pdbx_description
1 polymer ?
#
loop_
_entity_poly.entity_id
_entity_poly.type
_entity_poly.pdbx_seq_one_letter_code
_entity_poly.pdbx_strand_id
1 'polypeptide(L)'
;TLKVCVQMGIAMGLCMLSYYNAYGYLLMSAVFFVGCMMKCGEQKWDWQQLLKKGCLMLGIVFLVAGWWFIRSGILYDGDFLGMKTSSICAEKYAIDELKPSNRVLPVNMGMSVLDMIWWVPGEWQHNWLVTVLVSFVGTFGHLDIFMPYLWSKVYLIVFAVGILGNSWRLRREFCLTTEFVKKEKKTDADGILITEIWRKNRWWNMRNWMHICMVGTMVIPVGLLVYYAYASDFQAQGRYIMPMALPFFYFVTLGYENWSEKLIRNEKISIWICRIGQGTAAISVLLTYVLVYRAAY
;
A
#
# COMPACT_ATOMS: atom_id res chain seq x y z
N THR A 1 22.57 -8.47 -1.55
CA THR A 1 23.18 -9.80 -1.74
C THR A 1 22.32 -10.64 -2.67
N LEU A 2 22.87 -11.67 -3.34
CA LEU A 2 22.13 -12.61 -4.20
C LEU A 2 20.99 -13.31 -3.41
N LYS A 3 21.24 -13.68 -2.16
CA LYS A 3 20.22 -14.29 -1.28
C LYS A 3 18.97 -13.42 -1.16
N VAL A 4 19.12 -12.11 -0.99
CA VAL A 4 17.96 -11.19 -0.92
C VAL A 4 17.21 -11.14 -2.25
N CYS A 5 17.91 -11.15 -3.39
CA CYS A 5 17.26 -11.18 -4.70
C CYS A 5 16.43 -12.46 -4.91
N VAL A 6 16.96 -13.61 -4.45
CA VAL A 6 16.24 -14.90 -4.47
C VAL A 6 14.97 -14.81 -3.60
N GLN A 7 15.10 -14.31 -2.37
CA GLN A 7 13.95 -14.16 -1.45
C GLN A 7 12.89 -13.20 -2.01
N MET A 8 13.32 -12.07 -2.59
CA MET A 8 12.40 -11.13 -3.25
C MET A 8 11.72 -11.78 -4.45
N GLY A 9 12.46 -12.51 -5.30
CA GLY A 9 11.89 -13.20 -6.45
C GLY A 9 10.82 -14.22 -6.05
N ILE A 10 11.06 -15.01 -4.99
CA ILE A 10 10.07 -15.95 -4.45
C ILE A 10 8.84 -15.21 -3.92
N ALA A 11 9.03 -14.19 -3.10
CA ALA A 11 7.93 -13.41 -2.53
C ALA A 11 7.08 -12.73 -3.63
N MET A 12 7.71 -12.16 -4.65
CA MET A 12 7.02 -11.56 -5.79
C MET A 12 6.26 -12.62 -6.60
N GLY A 13 6.84 -13.78 -6.85
CA GLY A 13 6.18 -14.89 -7.56
C GLY A 13 4.95 -15.40 -6.80
N LEU A 14 5.05 -15.58 -5.48
CA LEU A 14 3.92 -15.95 -4.63
C LEU A 14 2.84 -14.86 -4.62
N CYS A 15 3.24 -13.59 -4.58
CA CYS A 15 2.32 -12.46 -4.66
C CYS A 15 1.54 -12.46 -5.99
N MET A 16 2.19 -12.79 -7.13
CA MET A 16 1.51 -12.93 -8.43
C MET A 16 0.46 -14.04 -8.45
N LEU A 17 0.68 -15.11 -7.70
CA LEU A 17 -0.27 -16.23 -7.61
C LEU A 17 -1.41 -15.98 -6.63
N SER A 18 -1.32 -14.95 -5.77
CA SER A 18 -2.30 -14.72 -4.72
C SER A 18 -3.54 -13.97 -5.21
N TYR A 19 -3.36 -12.73 -5.64
CA TYR A 19 -4.47 -11.86 -5.98
C TYR A 19 -4.03 -10.71 -6.90
N TYR A 20 -4.78 -10.44 -7.97
CA TYR A 20 -4.40 -9.44 -8.96
C TYR A 20 -4.31 -8.00 -8.40
N ASN A 21 -5.09 -7.64 -7.37
CA ASN A 21 -4.98 -6.33 -6.73
C ASN A 21 -3.64 -6.15 -5.99
N ALA A 22 -2.92 -7.23 -5.71
CA ALA A 22 -1.57 -7.18 -5.13
C ALA A 22 -0.48 -6.86 -6.17
N TYR A 23 -0.80 -6.77 -7.47
CA TYR A 23 0.20 -6.46 -8.51
C TYR A 23 0.81 -5.06 -8.35
N GLY A 24 0.16 -4.16 -7.63
CA GLY A 24 0.75 -2.90 -7.20
C GLY A 24 2.04 -3.09 -6.38
N TYR A 25 2.11 -4.16 -5.57
CA TYR A 25 3.33 -4.52 -4.84
C TYR A 25 4.46 -4.93 -5.77
N LEU A 26 4.15 -5.67 -6.82
CA LEU A 26 5.16 -6.12 -7.80
C LEU A 26 5.80 -4.91 -8.48
N LEU A 27 4.96 -3.99 -8.96
CA LEU A 27 5.43 -2.78 -9.61
C LEU A 27 6.31 -1.96 -8.66
N MET A 28 5.82 -1.68 -7.44
CA MET A 28 6.57 -0.89 -6.48
C MET A 28 7.80 -1.60 -5.93
N SER A 29 7.79 -2.93 -5.83
CA SER A 29 8.98 -3.72 -5.47
C SER A 29 10.05 -3.65 -6.57
N ALA A 30 9.66 -3.70 -7.83
CA ALA A 30 10.57 -3.51 -8.96
C ALA A 30 11.17 -2.09 -8.96
N VAL A 31 10.34 -1.07 -8.76
CA VAL A 31 10.78 0.34 -8.64
C VAL A 31 11.72 0.51 -7.43
N PHE A 32 11.42 -0.10 -6.30
CA PHE A 32 12.27 -0.09 -5.11
C PHE A 32 13.62 -0.80 -5.38
N PHE A 33 13.58 -1.96 -6.03
CA PHE A 33 14.79 -2.69 -6.42
C PHE A 33 15.70 -1.85 -7.32
N VAL A 34 15.14 -1.19 -8.33
CA VAL A 34 15.90 -0.28 -9.20
C VAL A 34 16.55 0.83 -8.37
N GLY A 35 15.80 1.48 -7.47
CA GLY A 35 16.34 2.51 -6.58
C GLY A 35 17.46 1.99 -5.66
N CYS A 36 17.37 0.74 -5.19
CA CYS A 36 18.43 0.09 -4.40
C CYS A 36 19.71 -0.16 -5.21
N MET A 37 19.59 -0.40 -6.53
CA MET A 37 20.74 -0.61 -7.41
C MET A 37 21.38 0.70 -7.85
N MET A 38 20.62 1.80 -7.84
CA MET A 38 21.16 3.14 -7.92
C MET A 38 21.84 3.44 -6.59
N LYS A 39 23.17 3.32 -6.51
CA LYS A 39 23.90 3.62 -5.28
C LYS A 39 23.52 5.02 -4.78
N CYS A 40 22.80 5.03 -3.66
CA CYS A 40 22.38 6.27 -3.03
C CYS A 40 23.59 7.17 -2.73
N GLY A 41 23.68 8.29 -3.43
CA GLY A 41 24.75 9.30 -3.24
C GLY A 41 25.91 9.27 -4.23
N GLU A 42 26.04 8.23 -5.03
CA GLU A 42 27.08 8.16 -6.05
C GLU A 42 26.46 8.19 -7.43
N GLN A 43 25.90 9.09 -7.98
CA GLN A 43 25.33 9.28 -9.33
C GLN A 43 25.74 8.30 -10.46
N LYS A 44 26.21 7.10 -10.10
CA LYS A 44 26.69 6.08 -11.02
C LYS A 44 25.76 4.86 -10.98
N TRP A 45 25.18 4.56 -12.13
CA TRP A 45 24.41 3.34 -12.35
C TRP A 45 25.36 2.14 -12.53
N ASP A 46 25.19 1.11 -11.74
CA ASP A 46 25.82 -0.20 -11.98
C ASP A 46 24.86 -1.06 -12.81
N TRP A 47 24.84 -0.81 -14.12
CA TRP A 47 23.99 -1.52 -15.06
C TRP A 47 24.24 -3.03 -15.06
N GLN A 48 25.48 -3.47 -14.88
CA GLN A 48 25.80 -4.89 -14.84
C GLN A 48 25.18 -5.58 -13.64
N GLN A 49 25.27 -4.98 -12.47
CA GLN A 49 24.63 -5.49 -11.25
C GLN A 49 23.12 -5.42 -11.33
N LEU A 50 22.58 -4.36 -11.89
CA LEU A 50 21.14 -4.22 -12.09
C LEU A 50 20.60 -5.34 -12.97
N LEU A 51 21.21 -5.56 -14.13
CA LEU A 51 20.82 -6.63 -15.06
C LEU A 51 21.01 -8.01 -14.43
N LYS A 52 22.19 -8.30 -13.87
CA LYS A 52 22.49 -9.62 -13.29
C LYS A 52 21.50 -9.99 -12.17
N LYS A 53 21.26 -9.09 -11.24
CA LYS A 53 20.35 -9.32 -10.11
C LYS A 53 18.88 -9.25 -10.52
N GLY A 54 18.55 -8.36 -11.45
CA GLY A 54 17.21 -8.23 -12.02
C GLY A 54 16.81 -9.49 -12.81
N CYS A 55 17.67 -10.00 -13.70
CA CYS A 55 17.42 -11.24 -14.42
C CYS A 55 17.29 -12.45 -13.48
N LEU A 56 18.11 -12.53 -12.44
CA LEU A 56 17.97 -13.57 -11.42
C LEU A 56 16.60 -13.49 -10.73
N MET A 57 16.21 -12.31 -10.29
CA MET A 57 14.93 -12.09 -9.61
C MET A 57 13.74 -12.41 -10.52
N LEU A 58 13.74 -11.92 -11.77
CA LEU A 58 12.71 -12.20 -12.77
C LEU A 58 12.66 -13.68 -13.14
N GLY A 59 13.81 -14.35 -13.27
CA GLY A 59 13.88 -15.80 -13.52
C GLY A 59 13.20 -16.59 -12.40
N ILE A 60 13.40 -16.20 -11.14
CA ILE A 60 12.75 -16.84 -9.99
C ILE A 60 11.25 -16.55 -9.97
N VAL A 61 10.84 -15.31 -10.25
CA VAL A 61 9.41 -14.97 -10.39
C VAL A 61 8.77 -15.85 -11.46
N PHE A 62 9.44 -16.01 -12.60
CA PHE A 62 8.96 -16.85 -13.70
C PHE A 62 8.87 -18.34 -13.29
N LEU A 63 9.84 -18.87 -12.57
CA LEU A 63 9.81 -20.25 -12.07
C LEU A 63 8.66 -20.47 -11.09
N VAL A 64 8.37 -19.50 -10.21
CA VAL A 64 7.31 -19.61 -9.21
C VAL A 64 5.92 -19.41 -9.82
N ALA A 65 5.74 -18.41 -10.67
CA ALA A 65 4.42 -17.98 -11.14
C ALA A 65 4.19 -18.19 -12.65
N GLY A 66 5.25 -18.27 -13.46
CA GLY A 66 5.14 -18.29 -14.93
C GLY A 66 4.33 -19.47 -15.46
N TRP A 67 4.45 -20.63 -14.83
CA TRP A 67 3.70 -21.83 -15.23
C TRP A 67 2.17 -21.60 -15.18
N TRP A 68 1.69 -20.83 -14.21
CA TRP A 68 0.26 -20.51 -14.10
C TRP A 68 -0.23 -19.65 -15.27
N PHE A 69 0.54 -18.62 -15.63
CA PHE A 69 0.19 -17.74 -16.74
C PHE A 69 0.29 -18.46 -18.09
N ILE A 70 1.32 -19.30 -18.28
CA ILE A 70 1.46 -20.12 -19.49
C ILE A 70 0.26 -21.07 -19.60
N ARG A 71 -0.07 -21.78 -18.52
CA ARG A 71 -1.25 -22.66 -18.47
C ARG A 71 -2.53 -21.90 -18.83
N SER A 72 -2.74 -20.73 -18.22
CA SER A 72 -3.93 -19.90 -18.48
C SER A 72 -3.97 -19.44 -19.95
N GLY A 73 -2.85 -18.99 -20.49
CA GLY A 73 -2.76 -18.61 -21.91
C GLY A 73 -3.08 -19.76 -22.88
N ILE A 74 -2.66 -20.98 -22.55
CA ILE A 74 -2.95 -22.17 -23.37
C ILE A 74 -4.43 -22.57 -23.24
N LEU A 75 -5.00 -22.57 -22.03
CA LEU A 75 -6.36 -23.03 -21.81
C LEU A 75 -7.43 -22.02 -22.24
N TYR A 76 -7.09 -20.73 -22.25
CA TYR A 76 -8.04 -19.64 -22.46
C TYR A 76 -7.68 -18.77 -23.68
N ASP A 77 -7.12 -19.39 -24.73
CA ASP A 77 -6.83 -18.72 -26.01
C ASP A 77 -6.10 -17.38 -25.88
N GLY A 78 -5.02 -17.35 -25.08
CA GLY A 78 -4.19 -16.17 -24.87
C GLY A 78 -4.66 -15.27 -23.71
N ASP A 79 -5.70 -15.61 -22.98
CA ASP A 79 -6.13 -14.88 -21.78
C ASP A 79 -5.29 -15.29 -20.56
N PHE A 80 -4.07 -14.74 -20.46
CA PHE A 80 -3.10 -15.07 -19.41
C PHE A 80 -3.61 -14.81 -17.98
N LEU A 81 -4.52 -13.86 -17.80
CA LEU A 81 -5.08 -13.51 -16.51
C LEU A 81 -6.46 -14.14 -16.27
N GLY A 82 -7.08 -14.73 -17.28
CA GLY A 82 -8.41 -15.31 -17.19
C GLY A 82 -9.55 -14.30 -17.04
N MET A 83 -9.27 -13.00 -17.16
CA MET A 83 -10.27 -11.94 -16.92
C MET A 83 -11.32 -11.88 -18.02
N LYS A 84 -10.91 -11.97 -19.28
CA LYS A 84 -11.84 -11.99 -20.41
C LYS A 84 -12.72 -13.23 -20.37
N THR A 85 -12.11 -14.38 -20.14
CA THR A 85 -12.81 -15.67 -20.01
C THR A 85 -13.80 -15.67 -18.84
N SER A 86 -13.40 -15.12 -17.69
CA SER A 86 -14.27 -14.95 -16.53
C SER A 86 -15.49 -14.07 -16.85
N SER A 87 -15.29 -12.97 -17.57
CA SER A 87 -16.38 -12.08 -18.01
C SER A 87 -17.34 -12.78 -18.97
N ILE A 88 -16.82 -13.54 -19.95
CA ILE A 88 -17.63 -14.32 -20.88
C ILE A 88 -18.45 -15.40 -20.13
N CYS A 89 -17.83 -16.11 -19.20
CA CYS A 89 -18.50 -17.10 -18.37
C CYS A 89 -19.58 -16.47 -17.49
N ALA A 90 -19.30 -15.31 -16.88
CA ALA A 90 -20.28 -14.58 -16.10
C ALA A 90 -21.49 -14.16 -16.95
N GLU A 91 -21.26 -13.66 -18.17
CA GLU A 91 -22.34 -13.29 -19.09
C GLU A 91 -23.24 -14.50 -19.44
N LYS A 92 -22.62 -15.67 -19.62
CA LYS A 92 -23.34 -16.86 -20.07
C LYS A 92 -24.07 -17.60 -18.95
N TYR A 93 -23.52 -17.65 -17.74
CA TYR A 93 -23.95 -18.56 -16.68
C TYR A 93 -24.44 -17.88 -15.41
N ALA A 94 -24.18 -16.58 -15.21
CA ALA A 94 -24.68 -15.87 -14.05
C ALA A 94 -26.18 -15.62 -14.14
N ILE A 95 -26.80 -15.40 -12.98
CA ILE A 95 -28.17 -14.88 -12.91
C ILE A 95 -28.24 -13.48 -13.52
N ASP A 96 -29.38 -13.09 -14.01
CA ASP A 96 -29.53 -11.87 -14.83
C ASP A 96 -29.06 -10.60 -14.13
N GLU A 97 -29.25 -10.48 -12.81
CA GLU A 97 -28.77 -9.33 -12.03
C GLU A 97 -27.24 -9.23 -11.94
N LEU A 98 -26.53 -10.35 -12.07
CA LEU A 98 -25.06 -10.40 -11.94
C LEU A 98 -24.33 -10.44 -13.29
N LYS A 99 -25.07 -10.51 -14.41
CA LYS A 99 -24.45 -10.47 -15.73
C LYS A 99 -23.72 -9.15 -15.98
N PRO A 100 -22.52 -9.17 -16.55
CA PRO A 100 -21.77 -7.95 -16.89
C PRO A 100 -22.60 -6.94 -17.73
N SER A 101 -23.44 -7.40 -18.67
CA SER A 101 -24.29 -6.55 -19.51
C SER A 101 -25.39 -5.82 -18.73
N ASN A 102 -25.83 -6.36 -17.61
CA ASN A 102 -26.95 -5.82 -16.82
C ASN A 102 -26.44 -4.96 -15.63
N ARG A 103 -25.14 -4.83 -15.45
CA ARG A 103 -24.58 -4.05 -14.34
C ARG A 103 -24.90 -2.57 -14.48
N VAL A 104 -25.40 -2.00 -13.42
CA VAL A 104 -25.59 -0.54 -13.33
C VAL A 104 -24.24 0.08 -12.98
N LEU A 105 -23.63 0.75 -13.96
CA LEU A 105 -22.32 1.36 -13.82
C LEU A 105 -22.44 2.89 -13.77
N PRO A 106 -21.70 3.58 -12.86
CA PRO A 106 -21.68 5.03 -12.79
C PRO A 106 -21.33 5.70 -14.12
N VAL A 107 -20.41 5.13 -14.89
CA VAL A 107 -20.03 5.62 -16.23
C VAL A 107 -21.21 5.61 -17.20
N ASN A 108 -22.07 4.59 -17.17
CA ASN A 108 -23.24 4.49 -18.04
C ASN A 108 -24.38 5.41 -17.61
N MET A 109 -24.35 5.83 -16.33
CA MET A 109 -25.30 6.82 -15.78
C MET A 109 -24.86 8.27 -16.03
N GLY A 110 -23.73 8.49 -16.71
CA GLY A 110 -23.18 9.83 -16.94
C GLY A 110 -22.62 10.50 -15.69
N MET A 111 -22.37 9.75 -14.63
CA MET A 111 -21.76 10.26 -13.39
C MET A 111 -20.28 10.55 -13.60
N SER A 112 -19.77 11.59 -12.95
CA SER A 112 -18.31 11.74 -12.77
C SER A 112 -17.80 10.80 -11.68
N VAL A 113 -16.49 10.59 -11.62
CA VAL A 113 -15.85 9.80 -10.54
C VAL A 113 -16.15 10.42 -9.17
N LEU A 114 -16.20 11.75 -9.08
CA LEU A 114 -16.53 12.44 -7.83
C LEU A 114 -17.99 12.20 -7.43
N ASP A 115 -18.92 12.24 -8.37
CA ASP A 115 -20.33 11.93 -8.10
C ASP A 115 -20.47 10.50 -7.59
N MET A 116 -19.79 9.53 -8.20
CA MET A 116 -19.77 8.14 -7.74
C MET A 116 -19.26 8.02 -6.28
N ILE A 117 -18.19 8.71 -5.93
CA ILE A 117 -17.60 8.64 -4.58
C ILE A 117 -18.61 9.08 -3.51
N TRP A 118 -19.43 10.08 -3.80
CA TRP A 118 -20.44 10.61 -2.89
C TRP A 118 -21.84 10.00 -3.10
N TRP A 119 -22.01 9.16 -4.08
CA TRP A 119 -23.28 8.53 -4.38
C TRP A 119 -23.70 7.53 -3.32
N VAL A 120 -25.00 7.57 -2.97
CA VAL A 120 -25.68 6.59 -2.11
C VAL A 120 -26.61 5.78 -3.01
N PRO A 121 -26.24 4.59 -3.45
CA PRO A 121 -27.05 3.80 -4.37
C PRO A 121 -28.18 3.06 -3.63
N GLY A 122 -29.41 3.20 -4.13
CA GLY A 122 -30.55 2.43 -3.66
C GLY A 122 -30.79 2.55 -2.15
N GLU A 123 -30.88 1.40 -1.48
CA GLU A 123 -31.13 1.30 -0.03
C GLU A 123 -29.86 1.37 0.84
N TRP A 124 -28.73 1.79 0.27
CA TRP A 124 -27.50 1.88 1.04
C TRP A 124 -27.60 2.95 2.14
N GLN A 125 -27.09 2.65 3.32
CA GLN A 125 -27.10 3.59 4.44
C GLN A 125 -26.03 4.71 4.29
N HIS A 126 -25.01 4.46 3.49
CA HIS A 126 -23.85 5.35 3.34
C HIS A 126 -23.45 5.48 1.88
N ASN A 127 -22.73 6.58 1.57
CA ASN A 127 -22.12 6.74 0.26
C ASN A 127 -21.00 5.72 0.02
N TRP A 128 -20.58 5.60 -1.24
CA TRP A 128 -19.54 4.65 -1.66
C TRP A 128 -18.26 4.75 -0.81
N LEU A 129 -17.76 5.96 -0.57
CA LEU A 129 -16.52 6.17 0.20
C LEU A 129 -16.63 5.67 1.64
N VAL A 130 -17.70 6.05 2.33
CA VAL A 130 -17.91 5.63 3.72
C VAL A 130 -18.09 4.12 3.80
N THR A 131 -18.79 3.50 2.84
CA THR A 131 -18.95 2.05 2.78
C THR A 131 -17.60 1.35 2.58
N VAL A 132 -16.73 1.84 1.69
CA VAL A 132 -15.37 1.31 1.52
C VAL A 132 -14.57 1.42 2.82
N LEU A 133 -14.59 2.58 3.50
CA LEU A 133 -13.83 2.80 4.73
C LEU A 133 -14.33 1.93 5.88
N VAL A 134 -15.64 1.82 6.07
CA VAL A 134 -16.23 0.97 7.11
C VAL A 134 -15.94 -0.51 6.83
N SER A 135 -16.07 -0.94 5.59
CA SER A 135 -15.78 -2.33 5.23
C SER A 135 -14.27 -2.67 5.27
N PHE A 136 -13.40 -1.70 5.10
CA PHE A 136 -11.95 -1.88 5.33
C PHE A 136 -11.63 -2.16 6.79
N VAL A 137 -12.35 -1.53 7.71
CA VAL A 137 -12.11 -1.64 9.15
C VAL A 137 -12.79 -2.87 9.76
N GLY A 138 -14.02 -3.17 9.36
CA GLY A 138 -14.75 -4.19 10.09
C GLY A 138 -16.07 -4.64 9.47
N THR A 139 -16.00 -5.17 8.24
CA THR A 139 -17.10 -5.96 7.69
C THR A 139 -16.56 -7.34 7.36
N PHE A 140 -17.26 -8.37 7.82
CA PHE A 140 -16.85 -9.77 7.76
C PHE A 140 -17.84 -10.58 6.93
N GLY A 141 -17.49 -11.82 6.62
CA GLY A 141 -18.31 -12.71 5.80
C GLY A 141 -18.46 -12.20 4.37
N HIS A 142 -19.68 -12.34 3.82
CA HIS A 142 -20.04 -11.85 2.48
C HIS A 142 -20.59 -10.42 2.50
N LEU A 143 -20.10 -9.56 3.40
CA LEU A 143 -20.63 -8.21 3.71
C LEU A 143 -21.93 -8.26 4.52
N ASP A 144 -22.13 -9.30 5.28
CA ASP A 144 -23.33 -9.56 6.08
C ASP A 144 -23.13 -9.30 7.58
N ILE A 145 -21.87 -9.39 8.06
CA ILE A 145 -21.53 -9.13 9.46
C ILE A 145 -20.84 -7.77 9.56
N PHE A 146 -21.56 -6.79 10.06
CA PHE A 146 -21.04 -5.44 10.25
C PHE A 146 -20.59 -5.22 11.69
N MET A 147 -19.38 -4.67 11.86
CA MET A 147 -18.98 -4.13 13.15
C MET A 147 -19.89 -2.94 13.52
N PRO A 148 -20.24 -2.75 14.82
CA PRO A 148 -21.00 -1.58 15.23
C PRO A 148 -20.39 -0.29 14.70
N TYR A 149 -21.20 0.57 14.11
CA TYR A 149 -20.74 1.76 13.38
C TYR A 149 -19.88 2.70 14.26
N LEU A 150 -20.18 2.79 15.56
CA LEU A 150 -19.37 3.55 16.50
C LEU A 150 -17.95 3.03 16.60
N TRP A 151 -17.77 1.71 16.63
CA TRP A 151 -16.44 1.08 16.69
C TRP A 151 -15.64 1.33 15.40
N SER A 152 -16.30 1.21 14.25
CA SER A 152 -15.67 1.54 12.96
C SER A 152 -15.19 2.98 12.92
N LYS A 153 -15.99 3.94 13.44
CA LYS A 153 -15.57 5.34 13.57
C LYS A 153 -14.36 5.53 14.48
N VAL A 154 -14.33 4.85 15.62
CA VAL A 154 -13.20 4.94 16.57
C VAL A 154 -11.91 4.47 15.88
N TYR A 155 -11.93 3.32 15.18
CA TYR A 155 -10.77 2.85 14.43
C TYR A 155 -10.33 3.84 13.35
N LEU A 156 -11.28 4.38 12.57
CA LEU A 156 -10.95 5.37 11.53
C LEU A 156 -10.32 6.65 12.12
N ILE A 157 -10.81 7.12 13.28
CA ILE A 157 -10.23 8.27 13.99
C ILE A 157 -8.81 7.92 14.47
N VAL A 158 -8.61 6.75 15.06
CA VAL A 158 -7.27 6.29 15.49
C VAL A 158 -6.32 6.26 14.31
N PHE A 159 -6.73 5.71 13.17
CA PHE A 159 -5.89 5.69 11.97
C PHE A 159 -5.59 7.10 11.45
N ALA A 160 -6.59 7.98 11.39
CA ALA A 160 -6.42 9.36 10.94
C ALA A 160 -5.45 10.14 11.85
N VAL A 161 -5.56 10.00 13.18
CA VAL A 161 -4.62 10.61 14.13
C VAL A 161 -3.21 10.08 13.93
N GLY A 162 -3.06 8.77 13.72
CA GLY A 162 -1.76 8.17 13.40
C GLY A 162 -1.16 8.76 12.11
N ILE A 163 -1.92 8.80 11.03
CA ILE A 163 -1.45 9.38 9.75
C ILE A 163 -1.08 10.86 9.90
N LEU A 164 -1.90 11.66 10.62
CA LEU A 164 -1.61 13.07 10.88
C LEU A 164 -0.32 13.28 11.66
N GLY A 165 0.11 12.30 12.46
CA GLY A 165 1.39 12.32 13.15
C GLY A 165 2.61 12.44 12.25
N ASN A 166 2.49 12.18 10.96
CA ASN A 166 3.57 12.34 9.99
C ASN A 166 3.65 13.77 9.41
N SER A 167 2.64 14.61 9.60
CA SER A 167 2.48 15.88 8.87
C SER A 167 3.67 16.83 9.00
N TRP A 168 4.24 17.01 10.21
CA TRP A 168 5.39 17.91 10.41
C TRP A 168 6.74 17.29 10.02
N ARG A 169 6.78 15.97 9.78
CA ARG A 169 7.99 15.27 9.30
C ARG A 169 7.94 14.94 7.82
N LEU A 170 6.88 15.33 7.10
CA LEU A 170 6.74 15.08 5.66
C LEU A 170 7.99 15.48 4.87
N ARG A 171 8.57 16.64 5.16
CA ARG A 171 9.82 17.08 4.52
C ARG A 171 10.99 16.15 4.80
N ARG A 172 11.11 15.64 6.02
CA ARG A 172 12.18 14.74 6.42
C ARG A 172 12.01 13.34 5.82
N GLU A 173 10.79 12.84 5.79
CA GLU A 173 10.48 11.44 5.43
C GLU A 173 10.26 11.25 3.92
N PHE A 174 9.82 12.30 3.21
CA PHE A 174 9.48 12.23 1.79
C PHE A 174 10.21 13.24 0.92
N CYS A 175 10.62 14.40 1.47
CA CYS A 175 11.25 15.41 0.66
C CYS A 175 12.74 15.18 0.49
N LEU A 176 13.14 15.40 -0.71
CA LEU A 176 14.49 15.36 -1.24
C LEU A 176 15.22 16.68 -0.89
N THR A 177 15.44 16.95 0.40
CA THR A 177 16.11 18.17 0.84
C THR A 177 17.61 18.00 0.92
N THR A 178 18.36 19.03 0.50
CA THR A 178 19.79 19.20 0.78
C THR A 178 20.01 19.49 2.26
N GLU A 179 20.68 18.60 3.01
CA GLU A 179 21.17 18.91 4.34
C GLU A 179 22.62 19.38 4.28
N PHE A 180 22.90 20.39 5.07
CA PHE A 180 24.29 20.78 5.38
C PHE A 180 24.88 19.73 6.32
N VAL A 181 25.84 18.95 5.85
CA VAL A 181 26.36 17.81 6.62
C VAL A 181 27.49 18.19 7.56
N LYS A 182 28.30 19.18 7.21
CA LYS A 182 29.42 19.59 8.05
C LYS A 182 29.93 21.00 7.69
N LYS A 183 30.19 21.80 8.73
CA LYS A 183 31.10 22.94 8.65
C LYS A 183 32.46 22.43 9.14
N GLU A 184 33.38 22.11 8.26
CA GLU A 184 34.78 21.93 8.66
C GLU A 184 35.49 23.27 8.54
N LYS A 185 36.04 23.72 9.64
CA LYS A 185 37.03 24.83 9.65
C LYS A 185 38.39 24.21 9.39
N LYS A 186 38.88 24.36 8.19
CA LYS A 186 40.30 24.06 7.88
C LYS A 186 41.09 25.37 7.92
N THR A 187 42.16 25.36 8.60
CA THR A 187 43.16 26.45 8.57
C THR A 187 44.16 26.10 7.46
N ASP A 188 44.25 26.95 6.46
CA ASP A 188 45.23 26.80 5.39
C ASP A 188 46.66 27.10 5.91
N ALA A 189 47.67 26.74 5.12
CA ALA A 189 49.09 26.97 5.47
C ALA A 189 49.43 28.44 5.83
N ASP A 190 48.62 29.36 5.34
CA ASP A 190 48.72 30.81 5.61
C ASP A 190 47.86 31.30 6.79
N GLY A 191 47.33 30.39 7.62
CA GLY A 191 46.53 30.78 8.80
C GLY A 191 45.13 31.29 8.51
N ILE A 192 44.64 31.20 7.26
CA ILE A 192 43.31 31.63 6.86
C ILE A 192 42.28 30.56 7.20
N LEU A 193 41.23 30.92 7.95
CA LEU A 193 40.12 30.06 8.28
C LEU A 193 39.20 29.86 7.06
N ILE A 194 39.36 28.74 6.37
CA ILE A 194 38.47 28.36 5.29
C ILE A 194 37.30 27.56 5.86
N THR A 195 36.06 28.02 5.66
CA THR A 195 34.89 27.29 6.03
C THR A 195 34.38 26.51 4.81
N GLU A 196 34.75 25.25 4.69
CA GLU A 196 34.17 24.38 3.67
C GLU A 196 32.79 23.92 4.10
N ILE A 197 31.77 24.22 3.30
CA ILE A 197 30.41 23.79 3.49
C ILE A 197 30.15 22.64 2.53
N TRP A 198 30.19 21.43 3.04
CA TRP A 198 29.83 20.26 2.25
C TRP A 198 28.29 20.10 2.22
N ARG A 199 27.71 20.20 1.03
CA ARG A 199 26.30 19.90 0.80
C ARG A 199 26.17 18.43 0.40
N LYS A 200 25.64 17.58 1.28
CA LYS A 200 25.23 16.23 0.91
C LYS A 200 23.89 16.30 0.23
N ASN A 201 23.86 15.98 -1.07
CA ASN A 201 22.62 15.92 -1.82
C ASN A 201 21.86 14.66 -1.37
N ARG A 202 20.74 14.81 -0.65
CA ARG A 202 19.93 13.72 -0.12
C ARG A 202 18.93 13.16 -1.13
N TRP A 203 19.11 13.45 -2.41
CA TRP A 203 18.15 13.08 -3.45
C TRP A 203 17.77 11.60 -3.46
N TRP A 204 18.59 10.71 -2.89
CA TRP A 204 18.37 9.28 -2.86
C TRP A 204 18.66 8.68 -1.48
N ASN A 205 17.97 9.16 -0.46
CA ASN A 205 17.99 8.46 0.82
C ASN A 205 17.11 7.21 0.67
N MET A 206 17.67 6.03 0.98
CA MET A 206 16.98 4.74 0.88
C MET A 206 15.66 4.73 1.65
N ARG A 207 15.60 5.38 2.82
CA ARG A 207 14.39 5.49 3.63
C ARG A 207 13.30 6.27 2.90
N ASN A 208 13.64 7.43 2.35
CA ASN A 208 12.68 8.25 1.61
C ASN A 208 12.17 7.54 0.35
N TRP A 209 13.06 6.82 -0.34
CA TRP A 209 12.69 6.00 -1.48
C TRP A 209 11.75 4.87 -1.12
N MET A 210 12.02 4.18 -0.01
CA MET A 210 11.13 3.17 0.54
C MET A 210 9.74 3.75 0.85
N HIS A 211 9.68 4.92 1.50
CA HIS A 211 8.41 5.57 1.81
C HIS A 211 7.63 5.95 0.55
N ILE A 212 8.30 6.47 -0.49
CA ILE A 212 7.68 6.76 -1.78
C ILE A 212 7.09 5.49 -2.41
N CYS A 213 7.85 4.39 -2.42
CA CYS A 213 7.37 3.10 -2.92
C CYS A 213 6.20 2.56 -2.09
N MET A 214 6.23 2.71 -0.77
CA MET A 214 5.12 2.33 0.10
C MET A 214 3.86 3.13 -0.18
N VAL A 215 3.96 4.44 -0.39
CA VAL A 215 2.83 5.28 -0.82
C VAL A 215 2.30 4.83 -2.18
N GLY A 216 3.18 4.55 -3.15
CA GLY A 216 2.78 3.99 -4.44
C GLY A 216 2.01 2.67 -4.29
N THR A 217 2.46 1.80 -3.40
CA THR A 217 1.77 0.52 -3.08
C THR A 217 0.38 0.75 -2.47
N MET A 218 0.15 1.87 -1.77
CA MET A 218 -1.18 2.22 -1.25
C MET A 218 -2.07 2.84 -2.33
N VAL A 219 -1.53 3.72 -3.16
CA VAL A 219 -2.29 4.47 -4.17
C VAL A 219 -2.81 3.55 -5.28
N ILE A 220 -2.01 2.55 -5.70
CA ILE A 220 -2.38 1.67 -6.81
C ILE A 220 -3.67 0.88 -6.52
N PRO A 221 -3.84 0.13 -5.40
CA PRO A 221 -5.06 -0.60 -5.12
C PRO A 221 -6.28 0.32 -4.97
N VAL A 222 -6.10 1.51 -4.39
CA VAL A 222 -7.19 2.51 -4.28
C VAL A 222 -7.60 3.00 -5.66
N GLY A 223 -6.64 3.35 -6.52
CA GLY A 223 -6.92 3.76 -7.90
C GLY A 223 -7.62 2.67 -8.71
N LEU A 224 -7.17 1.42 -8.56
CA LEU A 224 -7.80 0.27 -9.21
C LEU A 224 -9.23 0.05 -8.70
N LEU A 225 -9.48 0.16 -7.39
CA LEU A 225 -10.83 0.06 -6.84
C LEU A 225 -11.75 1.14 -7.37
N VAL A 226 -11.29 2.40 -7.41
CA VAL A 226 -12.07 3.53 -7.97
C VAL A 226 -12.39 3.28 -9.45
N TYR A 227 -11.39 2.91 -10.25
CA TYR A 227 -11.56 2.61 -11.66
C TYR A 227 -12.54 1.45 -11.87
N TYR A 228 -12.38 0.37 -11.11
CA TYR A 228 -13.20 -0.82 -11.24
C TYR A 228 -14.67 -0.55 -10.85
N ALA A 229 -14.88 0.16 -9.74
CA ALA A 229 -16.21 0.57 -9.30
C ALA A 229 -16.89 1.52 -10.31
N TYR A 230 -16.11 2.38 -10.97
CA TYR A 230 -16.64 3.33 -11.93
C TYR A 230 -17.03 2.70 -13.27
N ALA A 231 -16.17 1.79 -13.81
CA ALA A 231 -16.24 1.36 -15.20
C ALA A 231 -16.52 -0.14 -15.42
N SER A 232 -16.46 -0.99 -14.39
CA SER A 232 -16.51 -2.44 -14.59
C SER A 232 -17.50 -3.17 -13.71
N ASP A 233 -17.50 -2.88 -12.41
CA ASP A 233 -18.37 -3.53 -11.44
C ASP A 233 -18.49 -2.65 -10.20
N PHE A 234 -19.64 -2.02 -10.02
CA PHE A 234 -19.84 -1.09 -8.91
C PHE A 234 -19.82 -1.83 -7.57
N GLN A 235 -18.70 -1.72 -6.88
CA GLN A 235 -18.46 -2.35 -5.58
C GLN A 235 -17.83 -1.36 -4.60
N ALA A 236 -18.28 -1.42 -3.34
CA ALA A 236 -17.75 -0.59 -2.24
C ALA A 236 -17.18 -1.48 -1.13
N GLN A 237 -16.16 -2.27 -1.46
CA GLN A 237 -15.62 -3.27 -0.53
C GLN A 237 -14.18 -2.97 -0.17
N GLY A 238 -13.93 -2.72 1.11
CA GLY A 238 -12.60 -2.45 1.65
C GLY A 238 -11.59 -3.59 1.48
N ARG A 239 -12.06 -4.84 1.26
CA ARG A 239 -11.17 -5.99 0.98
C ARG A 239 -10.30 -5.79 -0.27
N TYR A 240 -10.77 -5.02 -1.25
CA TYR A 240 -10.00 -4.76 -2.47
C TYR A 240 -8.79 -3.85 -2.25
N ILE A 241 -8.80 -3.06 -1.17
CA ILE A 241 -7.68 -2.23 -0.77
C ILE A 241 -6.82 -2.88 0.33
N MET A 242 -7.14 -4.09 0.78
CA MET A 242 -6.30 -4.83 1.75
C MET A 242 -4.82 -4.96 1.36
N PRO A 243 -4.43 -5.06 0.08
CA PRO A 243 -3.01 -4.99 -0.28
C PRO A 243 -2.28 -3.76 0.29
N MET A 244 -2.97 -2.63 0.48
CA MET A 244 -2.34 -1.44 1.08
C MET A 244 -2.17 -1.53 2.61
N ALA A 245 -2.74 -2.52 3.29
CA ALA A 245 -2.82 -2.55 4.76
C ALA A 245 -1.44 -2.47 5.43
N LEU A 246 -0.45 -3.24 4.94
CA LEU A 246 0.89 -3.25 5.53
C LEU A 246 1.56 -1.87 5.51
N PRO A 247 1.72 -1.18 4.35
CA PRO A 247 2.27 0.17 4.32
C PRO A 247 1.39 1.19 5.05
N PHE A 248 0.07 1.03 5.02
CA PHE A 248 -0.85 1.89 5.76
C PHE A 248 -0.59 1.84 7.26
N PHE A 249 -0.56 0.65 7.86
CA PHE A 249 -0.28 0.50 9.28
C PHE A 249 1.14 0.90 9.67
N TYR A 250 2.10 0.74 8.76
CA TYR A 250 3.45 1.29 8.97
C TYR A 250 3.39 2.82 9.16
N PHE A 251 2.69 3.56 8.29
CA PHE A 251 2.57 5.02 8.42
C PHE A 251 1.72 5.44 9.62
N VAL A 252 0.70 4.68 9.99
CA VAL A 252 -0.05 4.92 11.22
C VAL A 252 0.87 4.80 12.44
N THR A 253 1.66 3.75 12.52
CA THR A 253 2.61 3.51 13.62
C THR A 253 3.71 4.58 13.66
N LEU A 254 4.32 4.88 12.52
CA LEU A 254 5.32 5.94 12.38
C LEU A 254 4.78 7.30 12.85
N GLY A 255 3.52 7.59 12.56
CA GLY A 255 2.89 8.82 13.00
C GLY A 255 2.70 8.87 14.51
N TYR A 256 2.32 7.76 15.15
CA TYR A 256 2.26 7.68 16.61
C TYR A 256 3.64 7.80 17.27
N GLU A 257 4.67 7.22 16.69
CA GLU A 257 6.06 7.46 17.13
C GLU A 257 6.42 8.94 17.05
N ASN A 258 6.09 9.59 15.93
CA ASN A 258 6.31 11.02 15.76
C ASN A 258 5.56 11.86 16.81
N TRP A 259 4.28 11.53 17.11
CA TRP A 259 3.52 12.17 18.19
C TRP A 259 4.21 11.99 19.54
N SER A 260 4.61 10.76 19.86
CA SER A 260 5.27 10.41 21.10
C SER A 260 6.56 11.21 21.28
N GLU A 261 7.43 11.27 20.28
CA GLU A 261 8.68 12.05 20.34
C GLU A 261 8.43 13.57 20.50
N LYS A 262 7.35 14.10 19.94
CA LYS A 262 7.02 15.52 20.04
C LYS A 262 6.44 15.89 21.40
N LEU A 263 5.58 15.03 21.97
CA LEU A 263 4.81 15.31 23.18
C LEU A 263 5.52 14.83 24.46
N ILE A 264 6.34 13.79 24.35
CA ILE A 264 6.93 13.10 25.49
C ILE A 264 8.45 13.22 25.43
N ARG A 265 9.01 14.03 26.30
CA ARG A 265 10.48 14.22 26.37
C ARG A 265 11.23 13.02 26.93
N ASN A 266 10.56 12.18 27.72
CA ASN A 266 11.17 11.02 28.38
C ASN A 266 10.99 9.78 27.49
N GLU A 267 12.09 9.28 26.94
CA GLU A 267 12.12 8.12 26.04
C GLU A 267 11.52 6.85 26.68
N LYS A 268 11.78 6.59 27.97
CA LYS A 268 11.23 5.42 28.66
C LYS A 268 9.70 5.47 28.74
N ILE A 269 9.14 6.65 29.06
CA ILE A 269 7.68 6.86 29.10
C ILE A 269 7.09 6.69 27.71
N SER A 270 7.75 7.23 26.68
CA SER A 270 7.35 7.08 25.29
C SER A 270 7.23 5.61 24.89
N ILE A 271 8.25 4.79 25.16
CA ILE A 271 8.27 3.35 24.87
C ILE A 271 7.12 2.62 25.60
N TRP A 272 6.87 2.94 26.88
CA TRP A 272 5.77 2.32 27.64
C TRP A 272 4.40 2.67 27.06
N ILE A 273 4.17 3.91 26.67
CA ILE A 273 2.92 4.35 26.05
C ILE A 273 2.69 3.61 24.72
N CYS A 274 3.73 3.48 23.90
CA CYS A 274 3.65 2.72 22.64
C CYS A 274 3.31 1.24 22.90
N ARG A 275 3.93 0.60 23.91
CA ARG A 275 3.64 -0.80 24.27
C ARG A 275 2.20 -0.99 24.77
N ILE A 276 1.73 -0.07 25.63
CA ILE A 276 0.35 -0.09 26.11
C ILE A 276 -0.62 0.08 24.93
N GLY A 277 -0.35 1.03 24.02
CA GLY A 277 -1.14 1.22 22.80
C GLY A 277 -1.21 -0.03 21.93
N GLN A 278 -0.09 -0.70 21.71
CA GLN A 278 -0.04 -1.97 20.96
C GLN A 278 -0.84 -3.08 21.66
N GLY A 279 -0.72 -3.20 22.99
CA GLY A 279 -1.50 -4.17 23.78
C GLY A 279 -3.00 -3.87 23.72
N THR A 280 -3.40 -2.62 23.84
CA THR A 280 -4.79 -2.18 23.70
C THR A 280 -5.35 -2.50 22.31
N ALA A 281 -4.58 -2.24 21.25
CA ALA A 281 -4.96 -2.56 19.89
C ALA A 281 -5.17 -4.09 19.71
N ALA A 282 -4.26 -4.92 20.22
CA ALA A 282 -4.38 -6.38 20.17
C ALA A 282 -5.63 -6.88 20.91
N ILE A 283 -5.90 -6.37 22.11
CA ILE A 283 -7.10 -6.70 22.89
C ILE A 283 -8.36 -6.27 22.14
N SER A 284 -8.36 -5.07 21.55
CA SER A 284 -9.48 -4.56 20.77
C SER A 284 -9.81 -5.45 19.56
N VAL A 285 -8.80 -5.96 18.84
CA VAL A 285 -8.98 -6.91 17.74
C VAL A 285 -9.58 -8.23 18.24
N LEU A 286 -9.09 -8.77 19.37
CA LEU A 286 -9.64 -9.98 19.98
C LEU A 286 -11.09 -9.80 20.43
N LEU A 287 -11.41 -8.66 21.04
CA LEU A 287 -12.80 -8.33 21.42
C LEU A 287 -13.71 -8.22 20.20
N THR A 288 -13.24 -7.59 19.12
CA THR A 288 -14.01 -7.51 17.87
C THR A 288 -14.27 -8.91 17.31
N TYR A 289 -13.26 -9.78 17.32
CA TYR A 289 -13.43 -11.16 16.89
C TYR A 289 -14.47 -11.92 17.74
N VAL A 290 -14.37 -11.84 19.07
CA VAL A 290 -15.26 -12.57 19.97
C VAL A 290 -16.67 -12.01 20.00
N LEU A 291 -16.82 -10.68 20.11
CA LEU A 291 -18.12 -10.04 20.33
C LEU A 291 -18.89 -9.76 19.05
N VAL A 292 -18.21 -9.67 17.91
CA VAL A 292 -18.86 -9.36 16.62
C VAL A 292 -18.86 -10.57 15.71
N TYR A 293 -17.66 -11.06 15.36
CA TYR A 293 -17.56 -12.13 14.38
C TYR A 293 -18.10 -13.46 14.92
N ARG A 294 -17.57 -13.94 16.06
CA ARG A 294 -17.98 -15.22 16.64
C ARG A 294 -19.43 -15.23 17.16
N ALA A 295 -19.94 -14.08 17.59
CA ALA A 295 -21.32 -13.95 18.05
C ALA A 295 -22.35 -14.00 16.90
N ALA A 296 -21.91 -13.81 15.66
CA ALA A 296 -22.76 -13.87 14.47
C ALA A 296 -22.88 -15.29 13.89
N TYR A 297 -22.03 -16.23 14.33
CA TYR A 297 -22.04 -17.66 14.00
C TYR A 297 -22.30 -18.50 15.24
#